data_882c449c20f93876a1383611437fac0d
#
_entry.id   882c449c20f93876a1383611437fac0d
#
_cell.length_a   1.000
_cell.length_b   1.000
_cell.length_c   1.000
_cell.angle_alpha   90.00
_cell.angle_beta   90.00
_cell.angle_gamma   90.00
#
_symmetry.space_group_name_H-M   'P 1'
#
loop_
_entity.id
_entity.type
_entity.pdbx_description
1 polymer ?
#
loop_
_entity_poly.entity_id
_entity_poly.type
_entity_poly.pdbx_seq_one_letter_code
_entity_poly.pdbx_strand_id
1 'polypeptide(L)'
;MKPLTLIAIISIILITIIILHPLIELGKYDYRYLYATRAYGYSMLPTIHSGDLLVIALKDSPYYHPDIGDVMVYKYDNFFVAHRLVAMRGDTYFFKGDNNNYIEEVQEEAIIGEVIETIPKTNIIAEYLAQGLLPPP
;
A
#
# COMPACT_ATOMS: atom_id res chain seq x y z
N MET A 1 -28.75 -18.99 -23.80
CA MET A 1 -28.79 -17.82 -22.92
C MET A 1 -28.91 -16.56 -23.78
N LYS A 2 -29.78 -15.64 -23.39
CA LYS A 2 -29.91 -14.37 -24.16
C LYS A 2 -28.59 -13.57 -24.05
N PRO A 3 -28.11 -12.89 -25.11
CA PRO A 3 -26.83 -12.17 -25.09
C PRO A 3 -26.76 -11.15 -23.97
N LEU A 4 -27.85 -10.49 -23.64
CA LEU A 4 -27.92 -9.52 -22.54
C LEU A 4 -27.65 -10.16 -21.16
N THR A 5 -28.14 -11.39 -20.96
CA THR A 5 -27.91 -12.14 -19.70
C THR A 5 -26.45 -12.54 -19.56
N LEU A 6 -25.80 -12.93 -20.67
CA LEU A 6 -24.39 -13.27 -20.68
C LEU A 6 -23.51 -12.05 -20.36
N ILE A 7 -23.79 -10.90 -20.97
CA ILE A 7 -23.09 -9.65 -20.69
C ILE A 7 -23.21 -9.26 -19.22
N ALA A 8 -24.41 -9.34 -18.65
CA ALA A 8 -24.64 -9.02 -17.25
C ALA A 8 -23.83 -9.94 -16.30
N ILE A 9 -23.79 -11.24 -16.57
CA ILE A 9 -23.01 -12.20 -15.77
C ILE A 9 -21.52 -11.88 -15.85
N ILE A 10 -20.98 -11.66 -17.04
CA ILE A 10 -19.57 -11.30 -17.24
C ILE A 10 -19.23 -10.01 -16.50
N SER A 11 -20.10 -9.00 -16.59
CA SER A 11 -19.89 -7.73 -15.89
C SER A 11 -19.84 -7.90 -14.37
N ILE A 12 -20.74 -8.71 -13.81
CA ILE A 12 -20.75 -8.99 -12.36
C ILE A 12 -19.45 -9.70 -11.94
N ILE A 13 -19.00 -10.69 -12.70
CA ILE A 13 -17.75 -11.42 -12.41
C ILE A 13 -16.56 -10.46 -12.44
N LEU A 14 -16.44 -9.61 -13.46
CA LEU A 14 -15.35 -8.64 -13.59
C LEU A 14 -15.35 -7.64 -12.44
N ILE A 15 -16.51 -7.09 -12.08
CA ILE A 15 -16.65 -6.16 -10.96
C ILE A 15 -16.23 -6.84 -9.64
N THR A 16 -16.65 -8.08 -9.42
CA THR A 16 -16.29 -8.85 -8.23
C THR A 16 -14.78 -9.07 -8.16
N ILE A 17 -14.13 -9.42 -9.26
CA ILE A 17 -12.67 -9.59 -9.32
C ILE A 17 -11.97 -8.26 -8.99
N ILE A 18 -12.37 -7.15 -9.59
CA ILE A 18 -11.76 -5.84 -9.34
C ILE A 18 -11.88 -5.44 -7.86
N ILE A 19 -13.05 -5.66 -7.26
CA ILE A 19 -13.29 -5.32 -5.85
C ILE A 19 -12.43 -6.19 -4.91
N LEU A 20 -12.32 -7.49 -5.19
CA LEU A 20 -11.64 -8.44 -4.31
C LEU A 20 -10.15 -8.61 -4.62
N HIS A 21 -9.66 -8.05 -5.72
CA HIS A 21 -8.25 -8.18 -6.13
C HIS A 21 -7.26 -7.84 -5.00
N PRO A 22 -7.39 -6.73 -4.24
CA PRO A 22 -6.47 -6.41 -3.16
C PRO A 22 -6.42 -7.51 -2.08
N LEU A 23 -7.54 -8.14 -1.78
CA LEU A 23 -7.61 -9.22 -0.78
C LEU A 23 -6.95 -10.51 -1.27
N ILE A 24 -7.05 -10.79 -2.56
CA ILE A 24 -6.38 -11.94 -3.19
C ILE A 24 -4.87 -11.74 -3.10
N GLU A 25 -4.37 -10.54 -3.37
CA GLU A 25 -2.96 -10.21 -3.23
C GLU A 25 -2.50 -10.34 -1.78
N LEU A 26 -3.26 -9.82 -0.82
CA LEU A 26 -2.95 -9.93 0.61
C LEU A 26 -2.96 -11.38 1.12
N GLY A 27 -3.71 -12.28 0.50
CA GLY A 27 -3.76 -13.69 0.86
C GLY A 27 -2.44 -14.45 0.70
N LYS A 28 -1.43 -13.85 0.06
CA LYS A 28 -0.08 -14.39 -0.10
C LYS A 28 0.79 -14.19 1.15
N TYR A 29 0.36 -13.35 2.09
CA TYR A 29 1.15 -12.90 3.24
C TYR A 29 0.61 -13.45 4.55
N ASP A 30 1.50 -13.67 5.50
CA ASP A 30 1.13 -13.90 6.90
C ASP A 30 0.83 -12.56 7.57
N TYR A 31 -0.41 -12.35 7.96
CA TYR A 31 -0.92 -11.09 8.51
C TYR A 31 -0.21 -10.63 9.79
N ARG A 32 0.48 -11.54 10.51
CA ARG A 32 1.28 -11.19 11.69
C ARG A 32 2.43 -10.24 11.40
N TYR A 33 2.89 -10.17 10.14
CA TYR A 33 3.97 -9.31 9.68
C TYR A 33 3.47 -8.07 8.95
N LEU A 34 2.17 -7.85 8.93
CA LEU A 34 1.56 -6.73 8.25
C LEU A 34 1.04 -5.70 9.23
N TYR A 35 1.05 -4.46 8.80
CA TYR A 35 0.43 -3.33 9.50
C TYR A 35 -0.41 -2.54 8.51
N ALA A 36 -1.57 -2.06 8.92
CA ALA A 36 -2.42 -1.24 8.07
C ALA A 36 -2.61 0.15 8.66
N THR A 37 -2.52 1.16 7.83
CA THR A 37 -2.77 2.56 8.20
C THR A 37 -3.40 3.33 7.06
N ARG A 38 -4.01 4.47 7.37
CA ARG A 38 -4.55 5.37 6.34
C ARG A 38 -3.52 6.38 5.90
N ALA A 39 -3.45 6.59 4.59
CA ALA A 39 -2.70 7.68 4.03
C ALA A 39 -3.38 9.03 4.30
N TYR A 40 -2.57 10.05 4.58
CA TYR A 40 -3.01 11.44 4.69
C TYR A 40 -2.11 12.35 3.86
N GLY A 41 -2.70 13.41 3.31
CA GLY A 41 -1.96 14.38 2.52
C GLY A 41 -1.98 14.11 1.02
N TYR A 42 -1.13 14.82 0.29
CA TYR A 42 -1.15 14.88 -1.18
C TYR A 42 0.21 14.60 -1.82
N SER A 43 1.24 14.30 -1.02
CA SER A 43 2.63 14.11 -1.50
C SER A 43 2.80 12.94 -2.46
N MET A 44 1.91 11.95 -2.39
CA MET A 44 1.95 10.74 -3.22
C MET A 44 0.93 10.73 -4.36
N LEU A 45 0.26 11.84 -4.64
CA LEU A 45 -0.61 11.94 -5.81
C LEU A 45 0.19 11.79 -7.12
N PRO A 46 -0.40 11.18 -8.15
CA PRO A 46 -1.72 10.55 -8.20
C PRO A 46 -1.77 9.10 -7.70
N THR A 47 -0.65 8.54 -7.24
CA THR A 47 -0.51 7.11 -6.90
C THR A 47 -1.32 6.73 -5.66
N ILE A 48 -1.23 7.54 -4.60
CA ILE A 48 -1.92 7.30 -3.33
C ILE A 48 -2.70 8.56 -2.97
N HIS A 49 -3.98 8.38 -2.63
CA HIS A 49 -4.86 9.48 -2.25
C HIS A 49 -5.07 9.50 -0.74
N SER A 50 -5.33 10.68 -0.22
CA SER A 50 -5.71 10.84 1.19
C SER A 50 -6.96 10.02 1.52
N GLY A 51 -6.86 9.16 2.52
CA GLY A 51 -7.89 8.22 2.94
C GLY A 51 -7.72 6.79 2.43
N ASP A 52 -6.83 6.53 1.47
CA ASP A 52 -6.50 5.17 1.03
C ASP A 52 -5.89 4.36 2.19
N LEU A 53 -6.19 3.07 2.24
CA LEU A 53 -5.62 2.15 3.21
C LEU A 53 -4.31 1.57 2.66
N LEU A 54 -3.22 1.82 3.37
CA LEU A 54 -1.91 1.24 3.07
C LEU A 54 -1.72 -0.02 3.90
N VAL A 55 -1.33 -1.11 3.26
CA VAL A 55 -0.89 -2.34 3.91
C VAL A 55 0.62 -2.43 3.81
N ILE A 56 1.28 -2.55 4.93
CA ILE A 56 2.72 -2.42 5.09
C ILE A 56 3.29 -3.75 5.56
N ALA A 57 4.26 -4.29 4.83
CA ALA A 57 5.13 -5.35 5.30
C ALA A 57 6.18 -4.71 6.22
N LEU A 58 6.19 -5.11 7.49
CA LEU A 58 7.13 -4.57 8.47
C LEU A 58 8.58 -4.95 8.12
N LYS A 59 9.54 -4.11 8.49
CA LYS A 59 10.96 -4.26 8.18
C LYS A 59 11.56 -5.61 8.61
N ASP A 60 11.08 -6.17 9.70
CA ASP A 60 11.52 -7.47 10.24
C ASP A 60 10.74 -8.67 9.68
N SER A 61 9.84 -8.43 8.73
CA SER A 61 9.07 -9.49 8.08
C SER A 61 9.87 -10.21 6.98
N PRO A 62 9.54 -11.47 6.69
CA PRO A 62 10.12 -12.19 5.55
C PRO A 62 9.69 -11.63 4.18
N TYR A 63 8.80 -10.65 4.16
CA TYR A 63 8.25 -10.02 2.96
C TYR A 63 8.88 -8.65 2.66
N TYR A 64 9.79 -8.19 3.50
CA TYR A 64 10.47 -6.92 3.33
C TYR A 64 11.65 -7.09 2.37
N HIS A 65 11.49 -6.64 1.13
CA HIS A 65 12.51 -6.70 0.09
C HIS A 65 12.51 -5.40 -0.73
N PRO A 66 13.00 -4.29 -0.15
CA PRO A 66 12.88 -2.97 -0.78
C PRO A 66 13.70 -2.87 -2.06
N ASP A 67 13.03 -2.45 -3.13
CA ASP A 67 13.63 -2.11 -4.40
C ASP A 67 13.38 -0.63 -4.76
N ILE A 68 14.26 -0.06 -5.60
CA ILE A 68 14.05 1.28 -6.14
C ILE A 68 12.73 1.31 -6.91
N GLY A 69 11.86 2.24 -6.53
CA GLY A 69 10.52 2.37 -7.07
C GLY A 69 9.42 1.98 -6.09
N ASP A 70 9.73 1.24 -5.03
CA ASP A 70 8.77 0.87 -4.00
C ASP A 70 8.36 2.06 -3.14
N VAL A 71 7.15 2.02 -2.61
CA VAL A 71 6.69 2.97 -1.61
C VAL A 71 7.02 2.42 -0.23
N MET A 72 7.80 3.18 0.52
CA MET A 72 8.25 2.80 1.85
C MET A 72 7.64 3.72 2.90
N VAL A 73 7.47 3.20 4.10
CA VAL A 73 7.06 3.98 5.27
C VAL A 73 8.25 4.14 6.21
N TYR A 74 8.50 5.37 6.62
CA TYR A 74 9.57 5.71 7.57
C TYR A 74 9.08 6.73 8.59
N LYS A 75 9.77 6.77 9.72
CA LYS A 75 9.52 7.75 10.77
C LYS A 75 10.31 9.03 10.48
N TYR A 76 9.60 10.16 10.48
CA TYR A 76 10.17 11.48 10.40
C TYR A 76 9.61 12.34 11.54
N ASP A 77 10.47 12.73 12.49
CA ASP A 77 10.05 13.32 13.77
C ASP A 77 8.98 12.48 14.49
N ASN A 78 7.76 13.02 14.61
CA ASN A 78 6.63 12.37 15.25
C ASN A 78 5.60 11.81 14.24
N PHE A 79 5.95 11.80 12.95
CA PHE A 79 5.06 11.36 11.88
C PHE A 79 5.60 10.11 11.19
N PHE A 80 4.69 9.35 10.59
CA PHE A 80 5.02 8.33 9.62
C PHE A 80 4.79 8.91 8.21
N VAL A 81 5.77 8.78 7.35
CA VAL A 81 5.76 9.30 5.98
C VAL A 81 5.84 8.13 5.03
N ALA A 82 5.00 8.14 3.99
CA ALA A 82 5.02 7.15 2.92
C ALA A 82 5.46 7.84 1.62
N HIS A 83 6.68 7.53 1.14
CA HIS A 83 7.21 8.08 -0.11
C HIS A 83 7.91 6.99 -0.93
N ARG A 84 8.19 7.30 -2.18
CA ARG A 84 8.84 6.39 -3.11
C ARG A 84 10.35 6.38 -2.90
N LEU A 85 10.91 5.17 -2.81
CA LEU A 85 12.34 4.94 -2.79
C LEU A 85 12.94 5.24 -4.16
N VAL A 86 13.85 6.21 -4.26
CA VAL A 86 14.46 6.64 -5.52
C VAL A 86 15.95 6.28 -5.61
N ALA A 87 16.62 6.09 -4.48
CA ALA A 87 18.01 5.62 -4.45
C ALA A 87 18.35 5.02 -3.08
N MET A 88 19.40 4.18 -3.05
CA MET A 88 20.02 3.63 -1.82
C MET A 88 21.54 3.76 -1.90
N ARG A 89 22.19 4.09 -0.78
CA ARG A 89 23.66 4.10 -0.65
C ARG A 89 24.05 3.63 0.75
N GLY A 90 24.47 2.37 0.85
CA GLY A 90 24.70 1.74 2.16
C GLY A 90 23.43 1.80 2.99
N ASP A 91 23.51 2.33 4.19
CA ASP A 91 22.38 2.44 5.13
C ASP A 91 21.54 3.72 4.93
N THR A 92 21.80 4.47 3.86
CA THR A 92 21.09 5.71 3.54
C THR A 92 20.13 5.50 2.37
N TYR A 93 18.88 5.84 2.60
CA TYR A 93 17.77 5.73 1.66
C TYR A 93 17.32 7.12 1.22
N PHE A 94 17.02 7.28 -0.05
CA PHE A 94 16.57 8.54 -0.63
C PHE A 94 15.14 8.38 -1.10
N PHE A 95 14.25 9.21 -0.57
CA PHE A 95 12.83 9.16 -0.84
C PHE A 95 12.33 10.39 -1.54
N LYS A 96 11.27 10.23 -2.32
CA LYS A 96 10.57 11.33 -2.97
C LYS A 96 9.07 11.04 -2.99
N GLY A 97 8.26 12.00 -2.55
CA GLY A 97 6.83 11.96 -2.82
C GLY A 97 6.56 12.13 -4.32
N ASP A 98 5.64 11.38 -4.87
CA ASP A 98 5.33 11.42 -6.33
C ASP A 98 4.92 12.83 -6.78
N ASN A 99 4.30 13.60 -5.88
CA ASN A 99 3.88 14.99 -6.10
C ASN A 99 4.85 16.03 -5.49
N ASN A 100 6.02 15.63 -5.00
CA ASN A 100 7.01 16.54 -4.41
C ASN A 100 8.12 16.87 -5.41
N ASN A 101 8.78 18.03 -5.22
CA ASN A 101 9.94 18.45 -6.02
C ASN A 101 11.28 18.27 -5.31
N TYR A 102 11.28 17.65 -4.11
CA TYR A 102 12.48 17.46 -3.31
C TYR A 102 12.67 15.99 -2.95
N ILE A 103 13.89 15.64 -2.61
CA ILE A 103 14.29 14.30 -2.14
C ILE A 103 14.63 14.41 -0.66
N GLU A 104 14.21 13.42 0.11
CA GLU A 104 14.49 13.28 1.53
C GLU A 104 15.53 12.19 1.73
N GLU A 105 16.50 12.47 2.60
CA GLU A 105 17.52 11.51 3.02
C GLU A 105 17.13 10.91 4.37
N VAL A 106 17.06 9.59 4.45
CA VAL A 106 16.58 8.85 5.61
C VAL A 106 17.54 7.71 5.91
N GLN A 107 17.90 7.55 7.18
CA GLN A 107 18.72 6.43 7.62
C GLN A 107 17.89 5.17 7.77
N GLU A 108 18.49 4.02 7.55
CA GLU A 108 17.82 2.70 7.56
C GLU A 108 17.04 2.43 8.85
N GLU A 109 17.53 2.92 10.00
CA GLU A 109 16.89 2.73 11.31
C GLU A 109 15.51 3.39 11.41
N ALA A 110 15.26 4.41 10.61
CA ALA A 110 13.97 5.10 10.57
C ALA A 110 12.93 4.37 9.71
N ILE A 111 13.34 3.39 8.89
CA ILE A 111 12.42 2.64 8.03
C ILE A 111 11.53 1.74 8.89
N ILE A 112 10.23 1.79 8.63
CA ILE A 112 9.22 0.97 9.29
C ILE A 112 8.88 -0.27 8.44
N GLY A 113 8.73 -0.10 7.13
CA GLY A 113 8.38 -1.17 6.22
C GLY A 113 8.08 -0.69 4.81
N GLU A 114 7.62 -1.62 4.00
CA GLU A 114 7.29 -1.45 2.59
C GLU A 114 5.77 -1.53 2.39
N VAL A 115 5.21 -0.63 1.58
CA VAL A 115 3.79 -0.69 1.20
C VAL A 115 3.62 -1.76 0.12
N ILE A 116 3.03 -2.88 0.51
CA ILE A 116 2.79 -4.04 -0.37
C ILE A 116 1.44 -4.00 -1.07
N GLU A 117 0.48 -3.24 -0.53
CA GLU A 117 -0.83 -3.07 -1.14
C GLU A 117 -1.42 -1.70 -0.75
N THR A 118 -2.13 -1.09 -1.69
CA THR A 118 -2.90 0.13 -1.45
C THR A 118 -4.36 -0.12 -1.83
N ILE A 119 -5.24 -0.05 -0.86
CA ILE A 119 -6.67 -0.22 -1.07
C ILE A 119 -7.32 1.16 -1.16
N PRO A 120 -7.83 1.55 -2.33
CA PRO A 120 -8.49 2.84 -2.50
C PRO A 120 -9.65 3.00 -1.53
N LYS A 121 -9.81 4.17 -0.93
CA LYS A 121 -10.93 4.50 -0.05
C LYS A 121 -12.31 4.33 -0.70
N THR A 122 -12.37 4.29 -2.02
CA THR A 122 -13.60 4.03 -2.79
C THR A 122 -13.96 2.55 -2.85
N ASN A 123 -13.01 1.64 -2.53
CA ASN A 123 -13.26 0.21 -2.45
C ASN A 123 -13.62 -0.20 -1.02
N ILE A 124 -14.80 0.25 -0.56
CA ILE A 124 -15.29 0.07 0.82
C ILE A 124 -15.36 -1.41 1.21
N ILE A 125 -15.71 -2.30 0.29
CA ILE A 125 -15.83 -3.73 0.56
C ILE A 125 -14.45 -4.34 0.86
N ALA A 126 -13.46 -4.11 -0.01
CA ALA A 126 -12.12 -4.61 0.19
C ALA A 126 -11.48 -4.02 1.45
N GLU A 127 -11.69 -2.74 1.71
CA GLU A 127 -11.21 -2.06 2.91
C GLU A 127 -11.78 -2.68 4.20
N TYR A 128 -13.10 -2.87 4.27
CA TYR A 128 -13.77 -3.47 5.42
C TYR A 128 -13.26 -4.89 5.70
N LEU A 129 -13.13 -5.72 4.67
CA LEU A 129 -12.63 -7.09 4.81
C LEU A 129 -11.15 -7.12 5.18
N ALA A 130 -10.33 -6.24 4.60
CA ALA A 130 -8.91 -6.14 4.94
C ALA A 130 -8.71 -5.74 6.41
N GLN A 131 -9.47 -4.77 6.92
CA GLN A 131 -9.41 -4.36 8.32
C GLN A 131 -9.81 -5.50 9.29
N GLY A 132 -10.70 -6.40 8.88
CA GLY A 132 -11.06 -7.58 9.67
C GLY A 132 -10.00 -8.69 9.67
N LEU A 133 -9.10 -8.71 8.69
CA LEU A 133 -8.03 -9.70 8.55
C LEU A 133 -6.69 -9.24 9.17
N LEU A 134 -6.42 -7.95 9.13
CA LEU A 134 -5.17 -7.38 9.61
C LEU A 134 -5.21 -7.16 11.13
N PRO A 135 -4.06 -7.28 11.82
CA PRO A 135 -4.00 -6.98 13.25
C PRO A 135 -4.42 -5.52 13.50
N PRO A 136 -5.08 -5.23 14.62
CA PRO A 136 -5.40 -3.85 15.00
C PRO A 136 -4.11 -3.03 15.16
N PRO A 137 -4.18 -1.72 14.86
CA PRO A 137 -3.05 -0.80 14.99
C PRO A 137 -2.57 -0.66 16.44
#